data_104113f2da85a09151642b7f32754ac4
#
_entry.id   104113f2da85a09151642b7f32754ac4
#
_cell.length_a   1.000
_cell.length_b   1.000
_cell.length_c   1.000
_cell.angle_alpha   90.00
_cell.angle_beta   90.00
_cell.angle_gamma   90.00
#
_symmetry.space_group_name_H-M   'P 1'
#
loop_
_entity.id
_entity.type
_entity.pdbx_description
1 polymer ?
#
loop_
_entity_poly.entity_id
_entity_poly.type
_entity_poly.pdbx_seq_one_letter_code
_entity_poly.pdbx_strand_id
1 'polypeptide(L)'
;MSKTVSTSSTPSLPLWQLLSGCADVVAAVRQGQSMTDALADRKATERPGVQALSFAVMRRLGTAQALRTRLVPKAPQPWVDALLLSALSLACGTEYNAHTLVDQAVPAAKRRATPASGLANAALRRCPREEAALMASLEDDPVAHFNHPAWWIKRLQKDWPEHWQAILMANQEQPPMTLRANLRHGSTAAYRARLIEAGLLPDDAPVLADAPDQPQPIVLPHGVPVQRLPGFDQGDVSVQDAAAQIAAPLLVYACGHKLPAGARVL
;
A
#
# COMPACT_ATOMS: atom_id res chain seq x y z
N MET A 1 7.99 -23.29 -35.70
CA MET A 1 7.59 -24.01 -34.49
C MET A 1 7.47 -23.03 -33.35
N SER A 2 6.28 -22.49 -33.14
CA SER A 2 5.97 -21.52 -32.06
C SER A 2 5.88 -22.24 -30.73
N LYS A 3 6.77 -21.94 -29.77
CA LYS A 3 6.66 -22.38 -28.39
C LYS A 3 5.70 -21.44 -27.67
N THR A 4 4.47 -21.89 -27.47
CA THR A 4 3.53 -21.26 -26.54
C THR A 4 4.09 -21.38 -25.14
N VAL A 5 4.54 -20.26 -24.57
CA VAL A 5 4.90 -20.18 -23.14
C VAL A 5 3.61 -20.24 -22.34
N SER A 6 3.32 -21.41 -21.79
CA SER A 6 2.23 -21.62 -20.86
C SER A 6 2.57 -20.88 -19.54
N THR A 7 1.97 -19.74 -19.32
CA THR A 7 1.99 -19.07 -18.00
C THR A 7 1.13 -19.92 -17.06
N SER A 8 1.76 -20.75 -16.26
CA SER A 8 1.13 -21.44 -15.14
C SER A 8 0.71 -20.39 -14.10
N SER A 9 -0.53 -19.90 -14.19
CA SER A 9 -1.14 -19.11 -13.13
C SER A 9 -1.30 -20.01 -11.91
N THR A 10 -0.49 -19.81 -10.89
CA THR A 10 -0.73 -20.40 -9.56
C THR A 10 -2.17 -20.05 -9.17
N PRO A 11 -3.03 -21.00 -8.81
CA PRO A 11 -4.41 -20.71 -8.45
C PRO A 11 -4.43 -19.73 -7.28
N SER A 12 -5.11 -18.59 -7.46
CA SER A 12 -5.26 -17.59 -6.41
C SER A 12 -6.03 -18.19 -5.24
N LEU A 13 -5.52 -18.00 -4.03
CA LEU A 13 -6.19 -18.46 -2.82
C LEU A 13 -7.59 -17.83 -2.66
N PRO A 14 -8.56 -18.56 -2.09
CA PRO A 14 -9.89 -18.01 -1.84
C PRO A 14 -9.81 -16.76 -0.97
N LEU A 15 -10.63 -15.75 -1.29
CA LEU A 15 -10.60 -14.45 -0.60
C LEU A 15 -10.85 -14.58 0.91
N TRP A 16 -11.71 -15.50 1.37
CA TRP A 16 -11.92 -15.74 2.80
C TRP A 16 -10.65 -16.13 3.54
N GLN A 17 -9.74 -16.84 2.88
CA GLN A 17 -8.46 -17.24 3.45
C GLN A 17 -7.51 -16.05 3.53
N LEU A 18 -7.45 -15.25 2.47
CA LEU A 18 -6.66 -14.01 2.46
C LEU A 18 -7.18 -12.99 3.50
N LEU A 19 -8.50 -12.86 3.66
CA LEU A 19 -9.11 -12.02 4.70
C LEU A 19 -8.77 -12.52 6.11
N SER A 20 -8.75 -13.84 6.32
CA SER A 20 -8.33 -14.42 7.60
C SER A 20 -6.88 -14.08 7.91
N GLY A 21 -5.97 -14.23 6.93
CA GLY A 21 -4.56 -13.85 7.07
C GLY A 21 -4.37 -12.34 7.26
N CYS A 22 -5.14 -11.53 6.54
CA CYS A 22 -5.15 -10.07 6.71
C CYS A 22 -5.60 -9.69 8.13
N ALA A 23 -6.65 -10.31 8.68
CA ALA A 23 -7.08 -10.08 10.05
C ALA A 23 -6.01 -10.43 11.08
N ASP A 24 -5.21 -11.48 10.84
CA ASP A 24 -4.05 -11.80 11.70
C ASP A 24 -3.03 -10.66 11.69
N VAL A 25 -2.64 -10.19 10.50
CA VAL A 25 -1.67 -9.09 10.35
C VAL A 25 -2.20 -7.80 10.97
N VAL A 26 -3.46 -7.44 10.71
CA VAL A 26 -4.08 -6.23 11.28
C VAL A 26 -4.15 -6.33 12.81
N ALA A 27 -4.50 -7.49 13.37
CA ALA A 27 -4.53 -7.69 14.80
C ALA A 27 -3.13 -7.55 15.43
N ALA A 28 -2.11 -8.14 14.81
CA ALA A 28 -0.71 -8.08 15.28
C ALA A 28 -0.16 -6.64 15.23
N VAL A 29 -0.40 -5.91 14.14
CA VAL A 29 0.02 -4.51 14.00
C VAL A 29 -0.67 -3.61 15.03
N ARG A 30 -1.96 -3.82 15.30
CA ARG A 30 -2.68 -3.06 16.34
C ARG A 30 -2.22 -3.39 17.77
N GLN A 31 -1.52 -4.50 17.95
CA GLN A 31 -0.84 -4.88 19.21
C GLN A 31 0.61 -4.39 19.28
N GLY A 32 1.09 -3.66 18.27
CA GLY A 32 2.43 -3.05 18.25
C GLY A 32 3.49 -3.81 17.47
N GLN A 33 3.15 -4.94 16.82
CA GLN A 33 4.09 -5.63 15.93
C GLN A 33 4.28 -4.85 14.63
N SER A 34 5.49 -4.89 14.05
CA SER A 34 5.69 -4.31 12.73
C SER A 34 4.92 -5.11 11.66
N MET A 35 4.45 -4.42 10.61
CA MET A 35 3.78 -5.10 9.50
C MET A 35 4.73 -6.09 8.79
N THR A 36 6.01 -5.76 8.70
CA THR A 36 7.04 -6.62 8.09
C THR A 36 7.12 -7.95 8.83
N ASP A 37 7.21 -7.91 10.17
CA ASP A 37 7.29 -9.12 10.99
C ASP A 37 5.98 -9.92 10.93
N ALA A 38 4.83 -9.25 11.04
CA ALA A 38 3.53 -9.91 10.94
C ALA A 38 3.30 -10.59 9.58
N LEU A 39 3.86 -10.04 8.49
CA LEU A 39 3.82 -10.66 7.16
C LEU A 39 4.87 -11.77 7.00
N ALA A 40 6.02 -11.69 7.68
CA ALA A 40 7.04 -12.73 7.62
C ALA A 40 6.52 -14.08 8.14
N ASP A 41 5.62 -14.05 9.12
CA ASP A 41 4.97 -15.23 9.70
C ASP A 41 3.95 -15.91 8.74
N ARG A 42 3.64 -15.29 7.60
CA ARG A 42 2.69 -15.86 6.62
C ARG A 42 3.36 -16.85 5.68
N LYS A 43 2.63 -17.89 5.28
CA LYS A 43 3.09 -18.86 4.28
C LYS A 43 3.43 -18.13 2.97
N ALA A 44 4.47 -18.55 2.30
CA ALA A 44 4.92 -17.94 1.04
C ALA A 44 3.81 -17.83 -0.02
N THR A 45 2.90 -18.81 -0.07
CA THR A 45 1.76 -18.84 -1.01
C THR A 45 0.66 -17.83 -0.68
N GLU A 46 0.50 -17.45 0.60
CA GLU A 46 -0.51 -16.51 1.07
C GLU A 46 0.01 -15.06 1.09
N ARG A 47 1.31 -14.91 1.36
CA ARG A 47 1.95 -13.62 1.68
C ARG A 47 1.65 -12.53 0.66
N PRO A 48 1.75 -12.73 -0.65
CA PRO A 48 1.47 -11.64 -1.60
C PRO A 48 0.05 -11.11 -1.51
N GLY A 49 -0.95 -12.00 -1.44
CA GLY A 49 -2.35 -11.62 -1.32
C GLY A 49 -2.68 -10.97 0.03
N VAL A 50 -2.19 -11.55 1.14
CA VAL A 50 -2.36 -11.00 2.48
C VAL A 50 -1.70 -9.63 2.59
N GLN A 51 -0.50 -9.45 2.03
CA GLN A 51 0.22 -8.19 1.99
C GLN A 51 -0.58 -7.12 1.24
N ALA A 52 -1.07 -7.42 0.04
CA ALA A 52 -1.86 -6.48 -0.75
C ALA A 52 -3.11 -6.01 0.01
N LEU A 53 -3.88 -6.95 0.59
CA LEU A 53 -5.04 -6.62 1.41
C LEU A 53 -4.67 -5.81 2.65
N SER A 54 -3.62 -6.18 3.37
CA SER A 54 -3.21 -5.50 4.60
C SER A 54 -2.80 -4.05 4.32
N PHE A 55 -2.08 -3.77 3.24
CA PHE A 55 -1.75 -2.40 2.84
C PHE A 55 -3.00 -1.59 2.47
N ALA A 56 -3.95 -2.18 1.74
CA ALA A 56 -5.22 -1.52 1.42
C ALA A 56 -6.01 -1.18 2.69
N VAL A 57 -6.08 -2.12 3.64
CA VAL A 57 -6.76 -1.94 4.93
C VAL A 57 -6.10 -0.83 5.74
N MET A 58 -4.78 -0.80 5.85
CA MET A 58 -4.08 0.21 6.64
C MET A 58 -4.28 1.63 6.13
N ARG A 59 -4.41 1.82 4.81
CA ARG A 59 -4.69 3.15 4.25
C ARG A 59 -6.06 3.71 4.64
N ARG A 60 -7.03 2.84 4.98
CA ARG A 60 -8.42 3.22 5.32
C ARG A 60 -8.80 2.81 6.74
N LEU A 61 -7.80 2.57 7.59
CA LEU A 61 -8.04 2.04 8.93
C LEU A 61 -8.84 3.00 9.83
N GLY A 62 -8.63 4.30 9.71
CA GLY A 62 -9.35 5.31 10.48
C GLY A 62 -10.85 5.29 10.18
N THR A 63 -11.22 5.33 8.89
CA THR A 63 -12.62 5.19 8.45
C THR A 63 -13.22 3.87 8.93
N ALA A 64 -12.49 2.76 8.74
CA ALA A 64 -12.97 1.44 9.16
C ALA A 64 -13.19 1.34 10.66
N GLN A 65 -12.33 1.93 11.49
CA GLN A 65 -12.48 1.97 12.94
C GLN A 65 -13.71 2.77 13.37
N ALA A 66 -13.94 3.91 12.75
CA ALA A 66 -15.09 4.74 13.02
C ALA A 66 -16.41 4.03 12.63
N LEU A 67 -16.47 3.41 11.44
CA LEU A 67 -17.60 2.60 11.00
C LEU A 67 -17.86 1.42 11.94
N ARG A 68 -16.78 0.66 12.30
CA ARG A 68 -16.90 -0.47 13.20
C ARG A 68 -17.49 -0.05 14.57
N THR A 69 -17.07 1.08 15.10
CA THR A 69 -17.56 1.59 16.39
C THR A 69 -19.07 1.92 16.33
N ARG A 70 -19.54 2.45 15.21
CA ARG A 70 -20.98 2.74 15.01
C ARG A 70 -21.81 1.49 14.77
N LEU A 71 -21.27 0.53 14.02
CA LEU A 71 -21.97 -0.74 13.72
C LEU A 71 -21.94 -1.71 14.90
N VAL A 72 -20.85 -1.72 15.66
CA VAL A 72 -20.60 -2.63 16.79
C VAL A 72 -19.98 -1.83 17.94
N PRO A 73 -20.80 -1.16 18.78
CA PRO A 73 -20.31 -0.28 19.85
C PRO A 73 -19.40 -0.99 20.86
N LYS A 74 -19.70 -2.25 21.20
CA LYS A 74 -18.84 -3.06 22.07
C LYS A 74 -17.82 -3.81 21.21
N ALA A 75 -16.54 -3.47 21.37
CA ALA A 75 -15.47 -4.13 20.62
C ALA A 75 -15.50 -5.66 20.84
N PRO A 76 -15.51 -6.45 19.76
CA PRO A 76 -15.38 -7.91 19.87
C PRO A 76 -13.94 -8.31 20.22
N GLN A 77 -13.69 -9.63 20.35
CA GLN A 77 -12.33 -10.13 20.53
C GLN A 77 -11.38 -9.65 19.42
N PRO A 78 -10.08 -9.46 19.70
CA PRO A 78 -9.15 -8.75 18.82
C PRO A 78 -9.12 -9.25 17.37
N TRP A 79 -9.15 -10.57 17.14
CA TRP A 79 -9.13 -11.11 15.80
C TRP A 79 -10.42 -10.83 15.02
N VAL A 80 -11.57 -10.93 15.67
CA VAL A 80 -12.88 -10.63 15.05
C VAL A 80 -12.99 -9.14 14.74
N ASP A 81 -12.48 -8.29 15.63
CA ASP A 81 -12.39 -6.85 15.41
C ASP A 81 -11.53 -6.55 14.18
N ALA A 82 -10.35 -7.17 14.07
CA ALA A 82 -9.48 -7.02 12.93
C ALA A 82 -10.11 -7.53 11.61
N LEU A 83 -10.87 -8.62 11.64
CA LEU A 83 -11.60 -9.11 10.47
C LEU A 83 -12.68 -8.12 10.04
N LEU A 84 -13.44 -7.56 10.97
CA LEU A 84 -14.44 -6.52 10.67
C LEU A 84 -13.78 -5.26 10.09
N LEU A 85 -12.69 -4.78 10.69
CA LEU A 85 -11.93 -3.65 10.19
C LEU A 85 -11.41 -3.90 8.79
N SER A 86 -10.89 -5.11 8.51
CA SER A 86 -10.42 -5.48 7.18
C SER A 86 -11.55 -5.45 6.15
N ALA A 87 -12.69 -6.05 6.45
CA ALA A 87 -13.82 -6.07 5.53
C ALA A 87 -14.43 -4.68 5.32
N LEU A 88 -14.60 -3.87 6.37
CA LEU A 88 -15.13 -2.50 6.30
C LEU A 88 -14.18 -1.58 5.51
N SER A 89 -12.87 -1.66 5.75
CA SER A 89 -11.88 -0.90 5.02
C SER A 89 -11.90 -1.20 3.52
N LEU A 90 -11.99 -2.48 3.15
CA LEU A 90 -12.08 -2.91 1.76
C LEU A 90 -13.42 -2.53 1.12
N ALA A 91 -14.51 -2.46 1.89
CA ALA A 91 -15.81 -1.99 1.41
C ALA A 91 -15.82 -0.49 1.08
N CYS A 92 -14.96 0.31 1.74
CA CYS A 92 -14.76 1.73 1.40
C CYS A 92 -13.91 1.92 0.14
N GLY A 93 -13.33 0.87 -0.44
CA GLY A 93 -12.57 0.90 -1.68
C GLY A 93 -13.43 0.53 -2.88
N THR A 94 -12.79 0.48 -4.04
CA THR A 94 -13.42 0.11 -5.31
C THR A 94 -13.08 -1.32 -5.75
N GLU A 95 -12.18 -1.99 -5.01
CA GLU A 95 -11.61 -3.28 -5.41
C GLU A 95 -12.60 -4.45 -5.20
N TYR A 96 -13.48 -4.31 -4.22
CA TYR A 96 -14.46 -5.35 -3.85
C TYR A 96 -15.83 -4.75 -3.61
N ASN A 97 -16.88 -5.39 -4.13
CA ASN A 97 -18.22 -5.00 -3.74
C ASN A 97 -18.58 -5.52 -2.34
N ALA A 98 -19.47 -4.83 -1.64
CA ALA A 98 -19.86 -5.13 -0.26
C ALA A 98 -20.42 -6.56 -0.11
N HIS A 99 -21.18 -7.07 -1.09
CA HIS A 99 -21.73 -8.41 -1.06
C HIS A 99 -20.65 -9.50 -1.03
N THR A 100 -19.63 -9.36 -1.92
CA THR A 100 -18.49 -10.27 -1.94
C THR A 100 -17.76 -10.30 -0.60
N LEU A 101 -17.57 -9.12 0.04
CA LEU A 101 -16.88 -9.04 1.33
C LEU A 101 -17.67 -9.73 2.44
N VAL A 102 -19.01 -9.59 2.47
CA VAL A 102 -19.87 -10.32 3.40
C VAL A 102 -19.73 -11.83 3.20
N ASP A 103 -19.85 -12.29 1.95
CA ASP A 103 -19.82 -13.71 1.60
C ASP A 103 -18.45 -14.37 1.85
N GLN A 104 -17.39 -13.59 1.96
CA GLN A 104 -16.04 -14.09 2.24
C GLN A 104 -15.62 -13.90 3.70
N ALA A 105 -16.00 -12.80 4.35
CA ALA A 105 -15.65 -12.54 5.74
C ALA A 105 -16.46 -13.41 6.72
N VAL A 106 -17.74 -13.68 6.44
CA VAL A 106 -18.59 -14.53 7.30
C VAL A 106 -18.08 -15.97 7.36
N PRO A 107 -17.74 -16.65 6.26
CA PRO A 107 -17.07 -17.95 6.31
C PRO A 107 -15.70 -17.92 7.02
N ALA A 108 -14.92 -16.85 6.90
CA ALA A 108 -13.67 -16.70 7.65
C ALA A 108 -13.95 -16.67 9.17
N ALA A 109 -14.92 -15.86 9.59
CA ALA A 109 -15.38 -15.81 10.99
C ALA A 109 -15.90 -17.17 11.48
N LYS A 110 -16.73 -17.84 10.66
CA LYS A 110 -17.31 -19.15 11.02
C LYS A 110 -16.25 -20.22 11.26
N ARG A 111 -15.13 -20.19 10.52
CA ARG A 111 -14.05 -21.19 10.67
C ARG A 111 -13.19 -20.97 11.92
N ARG A 112 -13.00 -19.73 12.35
CA ARG A 112 -12.06 -19.42 13.44
C ARG A 112 -12.71 -18.89 14.71
N ALA A 113 -13.86 -18.26 14.61
CA ALA A 113 -14.60 -17.65 15.71
C ALA A 113 -16.11 -17.85 15.50
N THR A 114 -16.57 -19.10 15.42
CA THR A 114 -17.94 -19.49 15.11
C THR A 114 -19.01 -18.67 15.85
N PRO A 115 -18.90 -18.40 17.17
CA PRO A 115 -19.90 -17.60 17.90
C PRO A 115 -20.02 -16.16 17.40
N ALA A 116 -18.94 -15.61 16.79
CA ALA A 116 -18.93 -14.24 16.28
C ALA A 116 -19.39 -14.12 14.82
N SER A 117 -19.67 -15.22 14.13
CA SER A 117 -20.07 -15.19 12.72
C SER A 117 -21.39 -14.46 12.49
N GLY A 118 -22.34 -14.58 13.43
CA GLY A 118 -23.61 -13.84 13.40
C GLY A 118 -23.39 -12.32 13.53
N LEU A 119 -22.51 -11.89 14.44
CA LEU A 119 -22.12 -10.50 14.61
C LEU A 119 -21.46 -9.94 13.32
N ALA A 120 -20.52 -10.67 12.76
CA ALA A 120 -19.84 -10.28 11.51
C ALA A 120 -20.86 -10.13 10.37
N ASN A 121 -21.75 -11.08 10.19
CA ASN A 121 -22.79 -11.02 9.17
C ASN A 121 -23.73 -9.80 9.37
N ALA A 122 -24.19 -9.57 10.59
CA ALA A 122 -25.08 -8.45 10.90
C ALA A 122 -24.41 -7.10 10.62
N ALA A 123 -23.20 -6.89 11.12
CA ALA A 123 -22.46 -5.66 10.95
C ALA A 123 -22.14 -5.37 9.46
N LEU A 124 -21.62 -6.36 8.74
CA LEU A 124 -21.20 -6.19 7.34
C LEU A 124 -22.41 -6.03 6.39
N ARG A 125 -23.56 -6.64 6.66
CA ARG A 125 -24.80 -6.41 5.88
C ARG A 125 -25.45 -5.07 6.18
N ARG A 126 -25.28 -4.57 7.40
CA ARG A 126 -25.80 -3.26 7.81
C ARG A 126 -25.03 -2.11 7.15
N CYS A 127 -23.72 -2.25 6.98
CA CYS A 127 -22.86 -1.22 6.41
C CYS A 127 -23.38 -0.66 5.06
N PRO A 128 -23.61 -1.44 4.00
CA PRO A 128 -24.12 -0.90 2.74
C PRO A 128 -25.57 -0.40 2.79
N ARG A 129 -26.38 -0.91 3.72
CA ARG A 129 -27.78 -0.44 3.89
C ARG A 129 -27.87 0.95 4.50
N GLU A 130 -26.92 1.29 5.36
CA GLU A 130 -26.87 2.56 6.09
C GLU A 130 -25.72 3.44 5.63
N GLU A 131 -25.11 3.14 4.46
CA GLU A 131 -23.87 3.75 3.99
C GLU A 131 -23.93 5.29 4.03
N ALA A 132 -24.96 5.90 3.45
CA ALA A 132 -25.09 7.34 3.42
C ALA A 132 -25.14 7.97 4.83
N ALA A 133 -25.93 7.39 5.75
CA ALA A 133 -26.02 7.86 7.12
C ALA A 133 -24.73 7.63 7.92
N LEU A 134 -24.06 6.49 7.70
CA LEU A 134 -22.78 6.19 8.32
C LEU A 134 -21.72 7.17 7.84
N MET A 135 -21.59 7.39 6.53
CA MET A 135 -20.59 8.32 5.98
C MET A 135 -20.84 9.75 6.43
N ALA A 136 -22.09 10.24 6.40
CA ALA A 136 -22.45 11.55 6.93
C ALA A 136 -22.06 11.70 8.41
N SER A 137 -22.20 10.65 9.22
CA SER A 137 -21.80 10.68 10.63
C SER A 137 -20.28 10.77 10.85
N LEU A 138 -19.45 10.60 9.80
CA LEU A 138 -18.00 10.67 9.85
C LEU A 138 -17.43 12.00 9.33
N GLU A 139 -18.26 12.89 8.76
CA GLU A 139 -17.81 14.13 8.14
C GLU A 139 -16.98 15.02 9.08
N ASP A 140 -17.38 15.09 10.36
CA ASP A 140 -16.72 15.88 11.38
C ASP A 140 -15.58 15.13 12.11
N ASP A 141 -15.28 13.88 11.71
CA ASP A 141 -14.21 13.07 12.28
C ASP A 141 -12.95 13.11 11.39
N PRO A 142 -11.97 13.99 11.68
CA PRO A 142 -10.78 14.12 10.83
C PRO A 142 -9.94 12.84 10.80
N VAL A 143 -9.97 12.00 11.86
CA VAL A 143 -9.25 10.72 11.88
C VAL A 143 -9.89 9.72 10.92
N ALA A 144 -11.22 9.70 10.86
CA ALA A 144 -11.96 8.87 9.91
C ALA A 144 -11.80 9.36 8.48
N HIS A 145 -11.83 10.67 8.25
CA HIS A 145 -11.73 11.26 6.93
C HIS A 145 -10.33 11.11 6.31
N PHE A 146 -9.29 11.48 7.07
CA PHE A 146 -7.92 11.46 6.58
C PHE A 146 -7.16 10.14 6.86
N ASN A 147 -7.75 9.20 7.61
CA ASN A 147 -7.13 7.92 7.97
C ASN A 147 -5.74 8.05 8.66
N HIS A 148 -5.53 9.13 9.36
CA HIS A 148 -4.30 9.42 10.10
C HIS A 148 -4.62 9.74 11.56
N PRO A 149 -3.72 9.44 12.50
CA PRO A 149 -3.93 9.78 13.90
C PRO A 149 -3.98 11.29 14.14
N ALA A 150 -4.81 11.73 15.07
CA ALA A 150 -5.06 13.15 15.35
C ALA A 150 -3.78 13.98 15.61
N TRP A 151 -2.76 13.37 16.26
CA TRP A 151 -1.49 14.04 16.52
C TRP A 151 -0.72 14.36 15.22
N TRP A 152 -0.79 13.45 14.22
CA TRP A 152 -0.13 13.64 12.93
C TRP A 152 -0.85 14.70 12.09
N ILE A 153 -2.18 14.67 12.08
CA ILE A 153 -3.01 15.69 11.42
C ILE A 153 -2.67 17.09 11.98
N LYS A 154 -2.66 17.24 13.32
CA LYS A 154 -2.28 18.49 13.98
C LYS A 154 -0.87 18.95 13.65
N ARG A 155 0.07 18.01 13.54
CA ARG A 155 1.45 18.32 13.18
C ARG A 155 1.54 18.87 11.75
N LEU A 156 0.89 18.21 10.79
CA LEU A 156 0.87 18.69 9.41
C LEU A 156 0.14 20.03 9.25
N GLN A 157 -0.95 20.24 9.96
CA GLN A 157 -1.64 21.56 9.97
C GLN A 157 -0.72 22.68 10.41
N LYS A 158 0.14 22.43 11.39
CA LYS A 158 1.11 23.42 11.88
C LYS A 158 2.26 23.63 10.90
N ASP A 159 2.84 22.55 10.38
CA ASP A 159 4.09 22.62 9.61
C ASP A 159 3.83 22.91 8.12
N TRP A 160 2.63 22.58 7.61
CA TRP A 160 2.22 22.71 6.20
C TRP A 160 0.78 23.24 6.08
N PRO A 161 0.47 24.45 6.57
CA PRO A 161 -0.90 24.94 6.73
C PRO A 161 -1.70 24.97 5.42
N GLU A 162 -1.06 25.20 4.27
CA GLU A 162 -1.71 25.27 2.96
C GLU A 162 -1.80 23.90 2.25
N HIS A 163 -1.02 22.91 2.70
CA HIS A 163 -0.85 21.64 1.97
C HIS A 163 -1.23 20.39 2.78
N TRP A 164 -1.52 20.54 4.07
CA TRP A 164 -1.72 19.39 4.96
C TRP A 164 -2.79 18.40 4.48
N GLN A 165 -3.90 18.91 3.90
CA GLN A 165 -4.97 18.05 3.37
C GLN A 165 -4.48 17.25 2.16
N ALA A 166 -3.82 17.91 1.21
CA ALA A 166 -3.28 17.27 0.02
C ALA A 166 -2.24 16.19 0.39
N ILE A 167 -1.38 16.46 1.39
CA ILE A 167 -0.41 15.48 1.90
C ILE A 167 -1.11 14.27 2.50
N LEU A 168 -2.13 14.46 3.35
CA LEU A 168 -2.87 13.36 3.96
C LEU A 168 -3.65 12.55 2.94
N MET A 169 -4.26 13.19 1.94
CA MET A 169 -4.96 12.51 0.86
C MET A 169 -3.99 11.69 -0.01
N ALA A 170 -2.85 12.26 -0.39
CA ALA A 170 -1.83 11.55 -1.15
C ALA A 170 -1.31 10.30 -0.41
N ASN A 171 -1.20 10.35 0.91
CA ASN A 171 -0.79 9.20 1.73
C ASN A 171 -1.81 8.06 1.76
N GLN A 172 -3.06 8.29 1.39
CA GLN A 172 -4.10 7.25 1.28
C GLN A 172 -4.03 6.50 -0.05
N GLU A 173 -3.36 7.06 -1.05
CA GLU A 173 -3.20 6.42 -2.35
C GLU A 173 -2.10 5.36 -2.33
N GLN A 174 -2.17 4.45 -3.30
CA GLN A 174 -1.07 3.51 -3.51
C GLN A 174 0.13 4.27 -4.06
N PRO A 175 1.31 4.21 -3.39
CA PRO A 175 2.49 4.90 -3.89
C PRO A 175 2.89 4.36 -5.26
N PRO A 176 3.33 5.23 -6.20
CA PRO A 176 3.86 4.80 -7.46
C PRO A 176 5.17 4.02 -7.26
N MET A 177 5.40 3.01 -8.10
CA MET A 177 6.69 2.32 -8.11
C MET A 177 7.71 3.19 -8.84
N THR A 178 8.65 3.77 -8.09
CA THR A 178 9.69 4.65 -8.61
C THR A 178 11.02 3.92 -8.64
N LEU A 179 11.73 4.07 -9.74
CA LEU A 179 13.00 3.41 -10.02
C LEU A 179 14.13 4.42 -10.10
N ARG A 180 15.32 4.00 -9.67
CA ARG A 180 16.59 4.69 -9.85
C ARG A 180 17.52 3.83 -10.70
N ALA A 181 17.86 4.30 -11.91
CA ALA A 181 18.84 3.65 -12.75
C ALA A 181 20.25 3.77 -12.13
N ASN A 182 21.05 2.70 -12.27
CA ASN A 182 22.43 2.70 -11.84
C ASN A 182 23.31 3.34 -12.95
N LEU A 183 23.69 4.58 -12.75
CA LEU A 183 24.50 5.34 -13.72
C LEU A 183 25.89 4.76 -13.98
N ARG A 184 26.36 3.81 -13.15
CA ARG A 184 27.59 3.05 -13.41
C ARG A 184 27.42 1.99 -14.48
N HIS A 185 26.18 1.54 -14.73
CA HIS A 185 25.86 0.50 -15.70
C HIS A 185 25.24 1.07 -17.00
N GLY A 186 24.87 2.34 -17.00
CA GLY A 186 24.29 2.99 -18.18
C GLY A 186 23.52 4.27 -17.84
N SER A 187 23.04 4.96 -18.86
CA SER A 187 22.25 6.16 -18.66
C SER A 187 20.79 5.83 -18.27
N THR A 188 20.10 6.78 -17.61
CA THR A 188 18.66 6.66 -17.33
C THR A 188 17.86 6.50 -18.63
N ALA A 189 18.23 7.20 -19.71
CA ALA A 189 17.56 7.08 -21.00
C ALA A 189 17.70 5.66 -21.59
N ALA A 190 18.88 5.06 -21.52
CA ALA A 190 19.11 3.68 -21.96
C ALA A 190 18.27 2.67 -21.14
N TYR A 191 18.15 2.89 -19.83
CA TYR A 191 17.34 2.03 -18.99
C TYR A 191 15.84 2.21 -19.25
N ARG A 192 15.36 3.45 -19.51
CA ARG A 192 13.98 3.70 -19.95
C ARG A 192 13.66 2.94 -21.23
N ALA A 193 14.54 2.95 -22.23
CA ALA A 193 14.34 2.20 -23.48
C ALA A 193 14.14 0.70 -23.21
N ARG A 194 14.91 0.10 -22.30
CA ARG A 194 14.74 -1.32 -21.89
C ARG A 194 13.40 -1.58 -21.20
N LEU A 195 12.89 -0.62 -20.40
CA LEU A 195 11.57 -0.74 -19.78
C LEU A 195 10.45 -0.66 -20.81
N ILE A 196 10.59 0.20 -21.82
CA ILE A 196 9.65 0.33 -22.94
C ILE A 196 9.62 -0.97 -23.74
N GLU A 197 10.78 -1.50 -24.14
CA GLU A 197 10.91 -2.78 -24.83
C GLU A 197 10.30 -3.95 -24.03
N ALA A 198 10.42 -3.92 -22.70
CA ALA A 198 9.81 -4.91 -21.81
C ALA A 198 8.30 -4.69 -21.59
N GLY A 199 7.70 -3.65 -22.15
CA GLY A 199 6.28 -3.31 -21.98
C GLY A 199 5.93 -2.87 -20.55
N LEU A 200 6.89 -2.34 -19.80
CA LEU A 200 6.73 -1.88 -18.42
C LEU A 200 6.58 -0.36 -18.30
N LEU A 201 6.95 0.37 -19.34
CA LEU A 201 6.86 1.82 -19.41
C LEU A 201 6.29 2.22 -20.79
N PRO A 202 5.31 3.12 -20.89
CA PRO A 202 4.84 3.68 -22.15
C PRO A 202 5.94 4.54 -22.82
N ASP A 203 5.92 4.62 -24.17
CA ASP A 203 6.86 5.43 -24.93
C ASP A 203 6.75 6.93 -24.60
N ASP A 204 5.54 7.38 -24.31
CA ASP A 204 5.20 8.77 -23.97
C ASP A 204 5.26 9.08 -22.47
N ALA A 205 5.79 8.14 -21.65
CA ALA A 205 5.91 8.34 -20.21
C ALA A 205 6.73 9.60 -19.90
N PRO A 206 6.25 10.49 -19.00
CA PRO A 206 6.92 11.75 -18.72
C PRO A 206 8.32 11.55 -18.15
N VAL A 207 9.22 12.47 -18.52
CA VAL A 207 10.54 12.61 -17.90
C VAL A 207 10.44 13.66 -16.80
N LEU A 208 10.66 13.25 -15.57
CA LEU A 208 10.39 14.10 -14.38
C LEU A 208 11.44 15.18 -14.11
N ALA A 209 12.60 15.13 -14.75
CA ALA A 209 13.64 16.16 -14.63
C ALA A 209 14.58 16.13 -15.85
N ASP A 210 14.89 17.30 -16.37
CA ASP A 210 15.81 17.49 -17.51
C ASP A 210 17.20 18.00 -17.09
N ALA A 211 17.57 17.85 -15.81
CA ALA A 211 18.90 18.26 -15.35
C ALA A 211 19.89 17.11 -15.54
N PRO A 212 20.90 17.26 -16.41
CA PRO A 212 21.82 16.18 -16.75
C PRO A 212 22.61 15.63 -15.56
N ASP A 213 22.79 16.43 -14.52
CA ASP A 213 23.56 16.08 -13.32
C ASP A 213 22.68 15.60 -12.14
N GLN A 214 21.35 15.51 -12.32
CA GLN A 214 20.44 15.05 -11.28
C GLN A 214 19.90 13.66 -11.58
N PRO A 215 19.63 12.86 -10.54
CA PRO A 215 18.91 11.60 -10.72
C PRO A 215 17.56 11.86 -11.37
N GLN A 216 17.28 11.15 -12.44
CA GLN A 216 16.00 11.19 -13.13
C GLN A 216 15.18 9.99 -12.68
N PRO A 217 14.26 10.13 -11.70
CA PRO A 217 13.45 9.03 -11.25
C PRO A 217 12.53 8.55 -12.39
N ILE A 218 12.42 7.24 -12.54
CA ILE A 218 11.51 6.61 -13.49
C ILE A 218 10.30 6.12 -12.71
N VAL A 219 9.12 6.68 -12.99
CA VAL A 219 7.86 6.27 -12.35
C VAL A 219 7.15 5.29 -13.26
N LEU A 220 6.88 4.09 -12.75
CA LEU A 220 6.11 3.09 -13.48
C LEU A 220 4.61 3.36 -13.31
N PRO A 221 3.79 3.12 -14.35
CA PRO A 221 2.33 3.27 -14.27
C PRO A 221 1.69 2.30 -13.27
N HIS A 222 2.32 1.14 -13.07
CA HIS A 222 1.88 0.12 -12.12
C HIS A 222 3.08 -0.53 -11.43
N GLY A 223 2.90 -0.93 -10.16
CA GLY A 223 3.90 -1.73 -9.45
C GLY A 223 4.04 -3.12 -10.09
N VAL A 224 5.28 -3.55 -10.26
CA VAL A 224 5.60 -4.88 -10.80
C VAL A 224 6.54 -5.63 -9.85
N PRO A 225 6.52 -6.97 -9.83
CA PRO A 225 7.55 -7.74 -9.15
C PRO A 225 8.94 -7.33 -9.64
N VAL A 226 9.88 -7.12 -8.72
CA VAL A 226 11.24 -6.65 -9.07
C VAL A 226 11.98 -7.58 -10.02
N GLN A 227 11.64 -8.87 -10.02
CA GLN A 227 12.19 -9.88 -10.93
C GLN A 227 11.80 -9.64 -12.40
N ARG A 228 10.77 -8.82 -12.65
CA ARG A 228 10.37 -8.42 -14.01
C ARG A 228 11.16 -7.21 -14.52
N LEU A 229 11.86 -6.51 -13.63
CA LEU A 229 12.68 -5.36 -14.03
C LEU A 229 13.94 -5.84 -14.74
N PRO A 230 14.21 -5.37 -15.98
CA PRO A 230 15.40 -5.77 -16.72
C PRO A 230 16.68 -5.45 -15.94
N GLY A 231 17.52 -6.46 -15.66
CA GLY A 231 18.79 -6.27 -14.98
C GLY A 231 18.71 -5.94 -13.49
N PHE A 232 17.59 -6.20 -12.80
CA PHE A 232 17.47 -5.94 -11.36
C PHE A 232 18.50 -6.73 -10.55
N ASP A 233 18.64 -8.03 -10.82
CA ASP A 233 19.60 -8.90 -10.11
C ASP A 233 21.06 -8.56 -10.42
N GLN A 234 21.32 -7.86 -11.53
CA GLN A 234 22.64 -7.34 -11.91
C GLN A 234 22.92 -5.96 -11.30
N GLY A 235 21.96 -5.36 -10.61
CA GLY A 235 22.09 -4.05 -10.01
C GLY A 235 22.00 -2.88 -11.01
N ASP A 236 21.36 -3.07 -12.16
CA ASP A 236 21.14 -2.01 -13.16
C ASP A 236 20.14 -0.97 -12.67
N VAL A 237 19.30 -1.34 -11.71
CA VAL A 237 18.23 -0.51 -11.17
C VAL A 237 17.94 -0.85 -9.72
N SER A 238 17.45 0.13 -8.96
CA SER A 238 16.90 -0.06 -7.63
C SER A 238 15.52 0.59 -7.52
N VAL A 239 14.67 0.06 -6.63
CA VAL A 239 13.41 0.73 -6.27
C VAL A 239 13.72 1.76 -5.20
N GLN A 240 13.48 3.03 -5.52
CA GLN A 240 13.72 4.14 -4.61
C GLN A 240 12.75 5.28 -4.90
N ASP A 241 12.13 5.83 -3.86
CA ASP A 241 11.27 7.00 -3.97
C ASP A 241 11.99 8.21 -4.58
N ALA A 242 11.28 9.02 -5.37
CA ALA A 242 11.86 10.16 -6.07
C ALA A 242 12.49 11.19 -5.11
N ALA A 243 11.83 11.47 -3.98
CA ALA A 243 12.35 12.41 -2.99
C ALA A 243 13.64 11.89 -2.34
N ALA A 244 13.72 10.58 -2.07
CA ALA A 244 14.93 9.96 -1.53
C ALA A 244 16.12 10.02 -2.51
N GLN A 245 15.88 10.08 -3.82
CA GLN A 245 16.95 10.21 -4.83
C GLN A 245 17.62 11.59 -4.79
N ILE A 246 16.98 12.61 -4.21
CA ILE A 246 17.53 13.98 -4.10
C ILE A 246 18.62 14.07 -3.03
N ALA A 247 18.65 13.19 -2.04
CA ALA A 247 19.56 13.28 -0.90
C ALA A 247 21.05 13.28 -1.32
N ALA A 248 21.44 12.38 -2.23
CA ALA A 248 22.83 12.30 -2.69
C ALA A 248 23.28 13.55 -3.49
N PRO A 249 22.50 14.08 -4.44
CA PRO A 249 22.79 15.36 -5.08
C PRO A 249 22.91 16.52 -4.10
N LEU A 250 22.03 16.64 -3.10
CA LEU A 250 22.12 17.71 -2.10
C LEU A 250 23.45 17.71 -1.36
N LEU A 251 23.98 16.53 -1.03
CA LEU A 251 25.30 16.42 -0.42
C LEU A 251 26.40 16.95 -1.35
N VAL A 252 26.36 16.61 -2.63
CA VAL A 252 27.33 17.09 -3.63
C VAL A 252 27.21 18.60 -3.82
N TYR A 253 25.99 19.14 -3.88
CA TYR A 253 25.75 20.59 -3.96
C TYR A 253 26.31 21.33 -2.75
N ALA A 254 26.08 20.83 -1.53
CA ALA A 254 26.60 21.41 -0.30
C ALA A 254 28.15 21.47 -0.28
N CYS A 255 28.83 20.59 -1.01
CA CYS A 255 30.27 20.54 -1.16
C CYS A 255 30.78 21.27 -2.42
N GLY A 256 30.02 22.18 -3.03
CA GLY A 256 30.43 22.97 -4.20
C GLY A 256 30.53 22.14 -5.48
N HIS A 257 29.59 21.22 -5.69
CA HIS A 257 29.48 20.32 -6.86
C HIS A 257 30.53 19.22 -7.02
N LYS A 258 31.48 19.11 -6.07
CA LYS A 258 32.44 18.00 -6.05
C LYS A 258 32.74 17.61 -4.60
N LEU A 259 32.69 16.32 -4.35
CA LEU A 259 33.26 15.80 -3.12
C LEU A 259 34.78 15.79 -3.24
N PRO A 260 35.53 16.18 -2.19
CA PRO A 260 36.99 16.07 -2.19
C PRO A 260 37.44 14.63 -2.47
N ALA A 261 38.62 14.48 -3.10
CA ALA A 261 39.21 13.16 -3.31
C ALA A 261 39.43 12.47 -1.95
N GLY A 262 38.92 11.24 -1.82
CA GLY A 262 39.00 10.48 -0.57
C GLY A 262 37.92 10.84 0.50
N ALA A 263 36.95 11.70 0.17
CA ALA A 263 35.85 12.00 1.07
C ALA A 263 35.10 10.70 1.46
N ARG A 264 34.85 10.52 2.75
CA ARG A 264 34.01 9.44 3.28
C ARG A 264 32.65 10.03 3.59
N VAL A 265 31.62 9.38 3.07
CA VAL A 265 30.21 9.66 3.37
C VAL A 265 29.69 8.50 4.21
N LEU A 266 29.19 8.80 5.39
CA LEU A 266 28.60 7.82 6.31
C LEU A 266 27.09 7.75 6.11
#